data_eb355fadc312b29013203c6cfdb62aa5
#
_entry.id   eb355fadc312b29013203c6cfdb62aa5
#
_cell.length_a   1.000
_cell.length_b   1.000
_cell.length_c   1.000
_cell.angle_alpha   90.00
_cell.angle_beta   90.00
_cell.angle_gamma   90.00
#
_symmetry.space_group_name_H-M   'P 1'
#
loop_
_entity.id
_entity.type
_entity.pdbx_description
1 polymer ?
#
loop_
_entity_poly.entity_id
_entity_poly.type
_entity_poly.pdbx_seq_one_letter_code
_entity_poly.pdbx_strand_id
1 'polypeptide(L)'
;VDLGWVILVGIFCGIFAMIVAGPVWGSICGKKYFVPVPESVANQEEIDESKLPSFGLIVGIILIPLVLIILDSICGVVPALAGVAPIFEFLGEPFVALLIATLAAMFGLGLRHGYTMKELEKVMTKSLEPTGLILLVTACGGVLRYVLQYSGLGDVIGNAVASMNLPIVVLAFIIAVLVRISVGSATVAMTMAAGIVAALPGISELSPLYLACTVAAVAGGATVCSHFNDSGFWLVRSLVGIDEKTTLKTWTIMETLVGGTGFIVALIISFFA
;
A
#
# COMPACT_ATOMS: atom_id res chain seq x y z
N VAL A 1 -6.18 -14.30 -2.21
CA VAL A 1 -5.65 -13.48 -3.32
C VAL A 1 -4.17 -13.82 -3.48
N ASP A 2 -3.73 -14.05 -4.70
CA ASP A 2 -2.32 -14.26 -5.02
C ASP A 2 -1.53 -12.94 -4.86
N LEU A 3 -0.57 -12.93 -3.95
CA LEU A 3 0.19 -11.72 -3.59
C LEU A 3 1.14 -11.28 -4.71
N GLY A 4 1.66 -12.22 -5.50
CA GLY A 4 2.52 -11.89 -6.64
C GLY A 4 1.77 -11.09 -7.70
N TRP A 5 0.54 -11.48 -8.04
CA TRP A 5 -0.31 -10.70 -8.93
C TRP A 5 -0.64 -9.32 -8.34
N VAL A 6 -0.90 -9.24 -7.03
CA VAL A 6 -1.15 -7.94 -6.35
C VAL A 6 0.08 -7.03 -6.47
N ILE A 7 1.28 -7.55 -6.25
CA ILE A 7 2.53 -6.79 -6.37
C ILE A 7 2.73 -6.31 -7.81
N LEU A 8 2.57 -7.19 -8.80
CA LEU A 8 2.76 -6.84 -10.21
C LEU A 8 1.77 -5.75 -10.67
N VAL A 9 0.48 -5.93 -10.38
CA VAL A 9 -0.55 -4.91 -10.68
C VAL A 9 -0.26 -3.62 -9.93
N GLY A 10 0.13 -3.71 -8.64
CA GLY A 10 0.48 -2.57 -7.80
C GLY A 10 1.66 -1.76 -8.33
N ILE A 11 2.74 -2.43 -8.78
CA ILE A 11 3.90 -1.78 -9.39
C ILE A 11 3.46 -1.05 -10.67
N PHE A 12 2.66 -1.71 -11.52
CA PHE A 12 2.21 -1.12 -12.77
C PHE A 12 1.33 0.11 -12.52
N CYS A 13 0.35 0.00 -11.62
CA CYS A 13 -0.47 1.14 -11.19
C CYS A 13 0.39 2.27 -10.59
N GLY A 14 1.39 1.91 -9.77
CA GLY A 14 2.28 2.85 -9.11
C GLY A 14 3.15 3.66 -10.08
N ILE A 15 3.63 3.05 -11.15
CA ILE A 15 4.42 3.76 -12.19
C ILE A 15 3.60 4.92 -12.79
N PHE A 16 2.36 4.65 -13.20
CA PHE A 16 1.51 5.70 -13.77
C PHE A 16 1.10 6.74 -12.73
N ALA A 17 0.75 6.31 -11.52
CA ALA A 17 0.42 7.21 -10.43
C ALA A 17 1.60 8.14 -10.07
N MET A 18 2.82 7.59 -10.01
CA MET A 18 4.04 8.35 -9.76
C MET A 18 4.28 9.41 -10.85
N ILE A 19 4.07 9.09 -12.11
CA ILE A 19 4.25 10.06 -13.22
C ILE A 19 3.23 11.20 -13.11
N VAL A 20 1.97 10.87 -12.86
CA VAL A 20 0.88 11.87 -12.81
C VAL A 20 0.98 12.74 -11.56
N ALA A 21 1.12 12.12 -10.39
CA ALA A 21 1.14 12.84 -9.12
C ALA A 21 2.50 13.46 -8.79
N GLY A 22 3.60 12.90 -9.27
CA GLY A 22 4.96 13.41 -9.09
C GLY A 22 5.30 14.55 -10.07
N PRO A 23 5.99 14.27 -11.19
CA PRO A 23 6.48 15.32 -12.06
C PRO A 23 5.38 16.20 -12.68
N VAL A 24 4.22 15.63 -13.07
CA VAL A 24 3.16 16.42 -13.69
C VAL A 24 2.51 17.36 -12.66
N TRP A 25 1.98 16.80 -11.56
CA TRP A 25 1.35 17.61 -10.52
C TRP A 25 2.35 18.48 -9.77
N GLY A 26 3.54 17.95 -9.47
CA GLY A 26 4.61 18.70 -8.82
C GLY A 26 5.05 19.92 -9.61
N SER A 27 5.13 19.82 -10.96
CA SER A 27 5.45 20.97 -11.82
C SER A 27 4.35 22.05 -11.77
N ILE A 28 3.09 21.66 -11.66
CA ILE A 28 1.96 22.59 -11.52
C ILE A 28 2.02 23.30 -10.16
N CYS A 29 2.24 22.54 -9.09
CA CYS A 29 2.36 23.07 -7.74
C CYS A 29 3.56 24.01 -7.59
N GLY A 30 4.74 23.63 -8.10
CA GLY A 30 5.95 24.43 -8.01
C GLY A 30 5.87 25.77 -8.75
N LYS A 31 5.05 25.86 -9.80
CA LYS A 31 4.79 27.14 -10.49
C LYS A 31 3.78 28.03 -9.74
N LYS A 32 2.92 27.45 -8.93
CA LYS A 32 1.78 28.17 -8.31
C LYS A 32 2.00 28.51 -6.86
N TYR A 33 2.74 27.70 -6.13
CA TYR A 33 2.96 27.85 -4.69
C TYR A 33 4.46 27.95 -4.43
N PHE A 34 4.88 29.08 -3.86
CA PHE A 34 6.23 29.24 -3.33
C PHE A 34 6.16 28.92 -1.83
N VAL A 35 6.96 27.95 -1.41
CA VAL A 35 7.10 27.55 0.00
C VAL A 35 8.58 27.64 0.35
N PRO A 36 8.99 28.51 1.31
CA PRO A 36 10.37 28.53 1.78
C PRO A 36 10.70 27.22 2.51
N VAL A 37 11.96 26.81 2.48
CA VAL A 37 12.42 25.63 3.23
C VAL A 37 12.21 25.89 4.72
N PRO A 38 11.49 25.02 5.46
CA PRO A 38 11.29 25.18 6.90
C PRO A 38 12.65 25.21 7.64
N GLU A 39 12.78 26.05 8.64
CA GLU A 39 14.03 26.18 9.44
C GLU A 39 14.43 24.83 10.10
N SER A 40 13.48 24.00 10.45
CA SER A 40 13.71 22.66 10.99
C SER A 40 14.41 21.72 10.02
N VAL A 41 14.34 22.00 8.71
CA VAL A 41 15.01 21.22 7.67
C VAL A 41 16.28 21.93 7.19
N ALA A 42 16.26 23.26 7.17
CA ALA A 42 17.39 24.07 6.72
C ALA A 42 18.62 23.97 7.64
N ASN A 43 18.39 23.72 8.93
CA ASN A 43 19.44 23.64 9.97
C ASN A 43 19.78 22.19 10.37
N GLN A 44 19.58 21.21 9.50
CA GLN A 44 20.04 19.84 9.80
C GLN A 44 21.58 19.82 9.81
N GLU A 45 22.13 19.19 10.87
CA GLU A 45 23.57 18.89 10.91
C GLU A 45 23.96 18.08 9.68
N GLU A 46 25.09 18.43 9.06
CA GLU A 46 25.64 17.67 7.93
C GLU A 46 25.85 16.21 8.37
N ILE A 47 25.05 15.31 7.79
CA ILE A 47 25.21 13.89 8.04
C ILE A 47 26.51 13.45 7.33
N ASP A 48 27.41 12.83 8.07
CA ASP A 48 28.62 12.24 7.51
C ASP A 48 28.25 11.08 6.56
N GLU A 49 28.22 11.38 5.26
CA GLU A 49 27.84 10.42 4.22
C GLU A 49 28.73 9.16 4.23
N SER A 50 29.95 9.24 4.76
CA SER A 50 30.87 8.10 4.84
C SER A 50 30.39 7.00 5.79
N LYS A 51 29.50 7.36 6.73
CA LYS A 51 28.90 6.42 7.70
C LYS A 51 27.58 5.84 7.25
N LEU A 52 27.02 6.32 6.15
CA LEU A 52 25.76 5.80 5.61
C LEU A 52 25.98 4.46 4.89
N PRO A 53 25.01 3.52 5.01
CA PRO A 53 25.01 2.30 4.21
C PRO A 53 24.97 2.62 2.72
N SER A 54 25.59 1.79 1.88
CA SER A 54 25.55 1.99 0.44
C SER A 54 24.10 1.87 -0.08
N PHE A 55 23.75 2.71 -1.05
CA PHE A 55 22.43 2.70 -1.71
C PHE A 55 22.07 1.29 -2.23
N GLY A 56 23.04 0.59 -2.85
CA GLY A 56 22.82 -0.76 -3.37
C GLY A 56 22.44 -1.79 -2.28
N LEU A 57 23.04 -1.67 -1.08
CA LEU A 57 22.69 -2.55 0.05
C LEU A 57 21.24 -2.31 0.52
N ILE A 58 20.84 -1.04 0.66
CA ILE A 58 19.50 -0.68 1.10
C ILE A 58 18.45 -1.18 0.10
N VAL A 59 18.64 -0.87 -1.19
CA VAL A 59 17.74 -1.31 -2.26
C VAL A 59 17.71 -2.83 -2.35
N GLY A 60 18.86 -3.50 -2.27
CA GLY A 60 18.94 -4.95 -2.28
C GLY A 60 18.10 -5.60 -1.18
N ILE A 61 18.18 -5.09 0.05
CA ILE A 61 17.39 -5.60 1.19
C ILE A 61 15.88 -5.38 0.97
N ILE A 62 15.49 -4.20 0.48
CA ILE A 62 14.07 -3.90 0.20
C ILE A 62 13.52 -4.80 -0.92
N LEU A 63 14.34 -5.13 -1.90
CA LEU A 63 13.94 -5.97 -3.03
C LEU A 63 13.86 -7.47 -2.68
N ILE A 64 14.52 -7.96 -1.63
CA ILE A 64 14.49 -9.38 -1.24
C ILE A 64 13.06 -9.92 -1.20
N PRO A 65 12.12 -9.41 -0.38
CA PRO A 65 10.79 -9.99 -0.30
C PRO A 65 10.02 -9.85 -1.62
N LEU A 66 10.15 -8.73 -2.31
CA LEU A 66 9.47 -8.52 -3.59
C LEU A 66 9.90 -9.54 -4.64
N VAL A 67 11.21 -9.76 -4.78
CA VAL A 67 11.76 -10.71 -5.74
C VAL A 67 11.37 -12.14 -5.40
N LEU A 68 11.45 -12.52 -4.13
CA LEU A 68 11.11 -13.89 -3.70
C LEU A 68 9.63 -14.20 -3.93
N ILE A 69 8.71 -13.29 -3.58
CA ILE A 69 7.27 -13.46 -3.78
C ILE A 69 6.92 -13.49 -5.28
N ILE A 70 7.55 -12.64 -6.10
CA ILE A 70 7.32 -12.66 -7.55
C ILE A 70 7.85 -13.94 -8.17
N LEU A 71 9.02 -14.43 -7.73
CA LEU A 71 9.58 -15.70 -8.22
C LEU A 71 8.70 -16.89 -7.87
N ASP A 72 8.13 -16.94 -6.67
CA ASP A 72 7.16 -17.96 -6.29
C ASP A 72 5.96 -17.96 -7.27
N SER A 73 5.34 -16.80 -7.47
CA SER A 73 4.21 -16.68 -8.41
C SER A 73 4.57 -17.07 -9.85
N ILE A 74 5.78 -16.75 -10.32
CA ILE A 74 6.25 -17.13 -11.66
C ILE A 74 6.49 -18.65 -11.73
N CYS A 75 7.14 -19.22 -10.72
CA CYS A 75 7.42 -20.66 -10.67
C CYS A 75 6.13 -21.50 -10.60
N GLY A 76 5.09 -20.99 -9.95
CA GLY A 76 3.78 -21.63 -9.89
C GLY A 76 3.04 -21.68 -11.22
N VAL A 77 3.34 -20.77 -12.16
CA VAL A 77 2.66 -20.65 -13.47
C VAL A 77 3.47 -21.26 -14.60
N VAL A 78 4.81 -21.25 -14.53
CA VAL A 78 5.70 -21.68 -15.62
C VAL A 78 6.10 -23.14 -15.46
N PRO A 79 5.59 -24.09 -16.32
CA PRO A 79 5.87 -25.52 -16.18
C PRO A 79 7.37 -25.88 -16.27
N ALA A 80 8.14 -25.10 -17.02
CA ALA A 80 9.60 -25.31 -17.14
C ALA A 80 10.35 -25.12 -15.82
N LEU A 81 9.76 -24.42 -14.84
CA LEU A 81 10.34 -24.14 -13.52
C LEU A 81 9.81 -25.08 -12.42
N ALA A 82 8.99 -26.08 -12.77
CA ALA A 82 8.38 -27.00 -11.81
C ALA A 82 9.40 -27.69 -10.89
N GLY A 83 10.64 -27.93 -11.38
CA GLY A 83 11.70 -28.57 -10.58
C GLY A 83 12.24 -27.69 -9.44
N VAL A 84 12.11 -26.37 -9.52
CA VAL A 84 12.55 -25.42 -8.50
C VAL A 84 11.38 -24.77 -7.76
N ALA A 85 10.15 -24.99 -8.24
CA ALA A 85 8.94 -24.41 -7.65
C ALA A 85 8.82 -24.63 -6.13
N PRO A 86 9.07 -25.82 -5.56
CA PRO A 86 8.95 -26.04 -4.11
C PRO A 86 9.93 -25.19 -3.27
N ILE A 87 11.07 -24.80 -3.85
CA ILE A 87 12.04 -23.94 -3.17
C ILE A 87 11.50 -22.49 -3.11
N PHE A 88 10.96 -22.01 -4.23
CA PHE A 88 10.44 -20.65 -4.29
C PHE A 88 9.07 -20.53 -3.60
N GLU A 89 8.24 -21.57 -3.57
CA GLU A 89 7.04 -21.66 -2.75
C GLU A 89 7.35 -21.44 -1.26
N PHE A 90 8.43 -22.05 -0.76
CA PHE A 90 8.87 -21.85 0.62
C PHE A 90 9.52 -20.48 0.84
N LEU A 91 10.44 -20.05 -0.04
CA LEU A 91 11.18 -18.79 0.13
C LEU A 91 10.32 -17.55 -0.19
N GLY A 92 9.37 -17.68 -1.10
CA GLY A 92 8.45 -16.63 -1.52
C GLY A 92 7.21 -16.52 -0.63
N GLU A 93 7.03 -17.46 0.31
CA GLU A 93 6.01 -17.30 1.34
C GLU A 93 6.26 -15.96 2.08
N PRO A 94 5.26 -15.05 2.13
CA PRO A 94 5.47 -13.67 2.61
C PRO A 94 6.15 -13.56 3.97
N PHE A 95 5.81 -14.45 4.89
CA PHE A 95 6.42 -14.48 6.22
C PHE A 95 7.92 -14.85 6.12
N VAL A 96 8.28 -15.83 5.33
CA VAL A 96 9.67 -16.29 5.14
C VAL A 96 10.48 -15.21 4.42
N ALA A 97 9.95 -14.64 3.34
CA ALA A 97 10.61 -13.61 2.56
C ALA A 97 10.90 -12.33 3.41
N LEU A 98 9.93 -11.91 4.22
CA LEU A 98 10.11 -10.78 5.14
C LEU A 98 11.08 -11.09 6.29
N LEU A 99 11.08 -12.33 6.79
CA LEU A 99 12.05 -12.77 7.81
C LEU A 99 13.48 -12.73 7.26
N ILE A 100 13.70 -13.22 6.04
CA ILE A 100 15.01 -13.17 5.36
C ILE A 100 15.46 -11.71 5.19
N ALA A 101 14.56 -10.81 4.72
CA ALA A 101 14.88 -9.40 4.58
C ALA A 101 15.22 -8.73 5.92
N THR A 102 14.48 -9.06 6.98
CA THR A 102 14.74 -8.55 8.33
C THR A 102 16.12 -9.00 8.84
N LEU A 103 16.45 -10.28 8.70
CA LEU A 103 17.77 -10.80 9.09
C LEU A 103 18.90 -10.17 8.25
N ALA A 104 18.69 -10.00 6.95
CA ALA A 104 19.64 -9.32 6.08
C ALA A 104 19.84 -7.85 6.49
N ALA A 105 18.78 -7.14 6.89
CA ALA A 105 18.85 -5.77 7.41
C ALA A 105 19.58 -5.72 8.76
N MET A 106 19.26 -6.60 9.70
CA MET A 106 19.95 -6.67 11.01
C MET A 106 21.45 -6.87 10.83
N PHE A 107 21.85 -7.77 9.95
CA PHE A 107 23.26 -8.02 9.69
C PHE A 107 23.90 -6.90 8.85
N GLY A 108 23.30 -6.55 7.71
CA GLY A 108 23.88 -5.64 6.71
C GLY A 108 23.87 -4.17 7.17
N LEU A 109 22.77 -3.71 7.75
CA LEU A 109 22.60 -2.32 8.17
C LEU A 109 22.89 -2.13 9.68
N GLY A 110 22.75 -3.18 10.47
CA GLY A 110 22.97 -3.14 11.91
C GLY A 110 24.40 -3.54 12.28
N LEU A 111 24.66 -4.84 12.42
CA LEU A 111 25.92 -5.36 12.97
C LEU A 111 27.17 -4.91 12.20
N ARG A 112 27.11 -4.88 10.86
CA ARG A 112 28.24 -4.42 10.03
C ARG A 112 28.52 -2.93 10.15
N HIS A 113 27.56 -2.13 10.60
CA HIS A 113 27.71 -0.70 10.85
C HIS A 113 27.90 -0.36 12.32
N GLY A 114 28.25 -1.34 13.16
CA GLY A 114 28.67 -1.13 14.54
C GLY A 114 27.55 -1.11 15.58
N TYR A 115 26.31 -1.42 15.19
CA TYR A 115 25.22 -1.59 16.16
C TYR A 115 25.44 -2.83 17.01
N THR A 116 25.22 -2.70 18.30
CA THR A 116 25.21 -3.83 19.23
C THR A 116 23.88 -4.58 19.17
N MET A 117 23.85 -5.84 19.58
CA MET A 117 22.59 -6.61 19.69
C MET A 117 21.54 -5.93 20.56
N LYS A 118 21.97 -5.22 21.62
CA LYS A 118 21.07 -4.49 22.51
C LYS A 118 20.42 -3.27 21.83
N GLU A 119 21.14 -2.60 20.96
CA GLU A 119 20.59 -1.49 20.16
C GLU A 119 19.63 -2.01 19.09
N LEU A 120 19.94 -3.14 18.44
CA LEU A 120 19.03 -3.79 17.51
C LEU A 120 17.74 -4.26 18.19
N GLU A 121 17.84 -4.87 19.36
CA GLU A 121 16.68 -5.25 20.19
C GLU A 121 15.78 -4.02 20.46
N LYS A 122 16.38 -2.89 20.83
CA LYS A 122 15.63 -1.65 21.08
C LYS A 122 14.90 -1.15 19.83
N VAL A 123 15.55 -1.18 18.68
CA VAL A 123 14.94 -0.79 17.38
C VAL A 123 13.78 -1.73 17.04
N MET A 124 13.98 -3.04 17.18
CA MET A 124 12.95 -4.04 16.91
C MET A 124 11.76 -3.91 17.87
N THR A 125 12.01 -3.72 19.15
CA THR A 125 10.95 -3.51 20.15
C THR A 125 10.10 -2.28 19.82
N LYS A 126 10.75 -1.18 19.41
CA LYS A 126 10.04 0.05 19.00
C LYS A 126 9.16 -0.16 17.78
N SER A 127 9.51 -1.07 16.87
CA SER A 127 8.71 -1.37 15.69
C SER A 127 7.40 -2.12 16.01
N LEU A 128 7.27 -2.69 17.21
CA LEU A 128 6.05 -3.38 17.65
C LEU A 128 4.91 -2.42 18.01
N GLU A 129 5.19 -1.17 18.36
CA GLU A 129 4.15 -0.19 18.71
C GLU A 129 3.10 -0.01 17.59
N PRO A 130 3.49 0.30 16.32
CA PRO A 130 2.53 0.42 15.24
C PRO A 130 1.89 -0.92 14.87
N THR A 131 2.58 -2.04 15.09
CA THR A 131 2.08 -3.38 14.75
C THR A 131 0.82 -3.75 15.55
N GLY A 132 0.75 -3.36 16.83
CA GLY A 132 -0.43 -3.60 17.66
C GLY A 132 -1.70 -2.97 17.09
N LEU A 133 -1.62 -1.73 16.62
CA LEU A 133 -2.74 -1.04 15.99
C LEU A 133 -3.15 -1.72 14.67
N ILE A 134 -2.19 -2.11 13.84
CA ILE A 134 -2.44 -2.80 12.57
C ILE A 134 -3.16 -4.13 12.82
N LEU A 135 -2.70 -4.92 13.79
CA LEU A 135 -3.35 -6.19 14.15
C LEU A 135 -4.79 -5.98 14.63
N LEU A 136 -5.02 -4.98 15.49
CA LEU A 136 -6.36 -4.66 16.01
C LEU A 136 -7.30 -4.25 14.86
N VAL A 137 -6.88 -3.33 14.00
CA VAL A 137 -7.69 -2.85 12.87
C VAL A 137 -7.99 -3.98 11.88
N THR A 138 -7.01 -4.83 11.60
CA THR A 138 -7.18 -6.00 10.72
C THR A 138 -8.18 -7.00 11.32
N ALA A 139 -8.07 -7.28 12.62
CA ALA A 139 -9.02 -8.14 13.34
C ALA A 139 -10.45 -7.57 13.30
N CYS A 140 -10.61 -6.27 13.56
CA CYS A 140 -11.91 -5.59 13.46
C CYS A 140 -12.48 -5.65 12.03
N GLY A 141 -11.66 -5.50 11.00
CA GLY A 141 -12.07 -5.68 9.60
C GLY A 141 -12.57 -7.10 9.32
N GLY A 142 -11.89 -8.11 9.86
CA GLY A 142 -12.32 -9.50 9.79
C GLY A 142 -13.66 -9.74 10.48
N VAL A 143 -13.85 -9.19 11.69
CA VAL A 143 -15.14 -9.26 12.42
C VAL A 143 -16.25 -8.60 11.60
N LEU A 144 -16.01 -7.40 11.05
CA LEU A 144 -16.98 -6.71 10.19
C LEU A 144 -17.39 -7.58 8.99
N ARG A 145 -16.41 -8.21 8.31
CA ARG A 145 -16.69 -9.15 7.21
C ARG A 145 -17.64 -10.26 7.65
N TYR A 146 -17.36 -10.91 8.77
CA TYR A 146 -18.24 -11.99 9.28
C TYR A 146 -19.64 -11.49 9.64
N VAL A 147 -19.73 -10.32 10.30
CA VAL A 147 -21.04 -9.71 10.62
C VAL A 147 -21.84 -9.46 9.36
N LEU A 148 -21.24 -8.87 8.32
CA LEU A 148 -21.90 -8.62 7.03
C LEU A 148 -22.34 -9.94 6.36
N GLN A 149 -21.49 -10.96 6.38
CA GLN A 149 -21.75 -12.26 5.76
C GLN A 149 -22.88 -13.02 6.48
N TYR A 150 -22.85 -13.08 7.81
CA TYR A 150 -23.86 -13.82 8.60
C TYR A 150 -25.18 -13.07 8.80
N SER A 151 -25.18 -11.74 8.68
CA SER A 151 -26.42 -10.94 8.78
C SER A 151 -27.25 -10.94 7.48
N GLY A 152 -26.74 -11.52 6.39
CA GLY A 152 -27.35 -11.43 5.06
C GLY A 152 -27.21 -10.07 4.40
N LEU A 153 -26.56 -9.09 5.05
CA LEU A 153 -26.28 -7.78 4.44
C LEU A 153 -25.38 -7.89 3.23
N GLY A 154 -24.48 -8.89 3.17
CA GLY A 154 -23.67 -9.17 2.01
C GLY A 154 -24.52 -9.44 0.76
N ASP A 155 -25.59 -10.24 0.90
CA ASP A 155 -26.52 -10.54 -0.19
C ASP A 155 -27.34 -9.31 -0.60
N VAL A 156 -27.79 -8.50 0.35
CA VAL A 156 -28.52 -7.25 0.08
C VAL A 156 -27.63 -6.27 -0.70
N ILE A 157 -26.39 -6.09 -0.25
CA ILE A 157 -25.41 -5.25 -0.93
C ILE A 157 -25.09 -5.85 -2.31
N GLY A 158 -24.86 -7.16 -2.39
CA GLY A 158 -24.60 -7.88 -3.63
C GLY A 158 -25.72 -7.72 -4.67
N ASN A 159 -26.98 -7.85 -4.25
CA ASN A 159 -28.15 -7.64 -5.12
C ASN A 159 -28.30 -6.18 -5.56
N ALA A 160 -28.06 -5.21 -4.66
CA ALA A 160 -28.05 -3.80 -5.00
C ALA A 160 -26.96 -3.47 -6.02
N VAL A 161 -25.79 -4.05 -5.85
CA VAL A 161 -24.63 -3.90 -6.77
C VAL A 161 -24.91 -4.58 -8.13
N ALA A 162 -25.45 -5.79 -8.14
CA ALA A 162 -25.84 -6.48 -9.36
C ALA A 162 -26.87 -5.66 -10.17
N SER A 163 -27.78 -4.96 -9.46
CA SER A 163 -28.75 -4.05 -10.10
C SER A 163 -28.09 -2.80 -10.72
N MET A 164 -26.92 -2.39 -10.22
CA MET A 164 -26.15 -1.23 -10.76
C MET A 164 -25.34 -1.57 -12.00
N ASN A 165 -25.16 -2.85 -12.33
CA ASN A 165 -24.37 -3.34 -13.48
C ASN A 165 -22.91 -2.81 -13.49
N LEU A 166 -22.35 -2.53 -12.32
CA LEU A 166 -20.98 -2.01 -12.18
C LEU A 166 -19.98 -3.16 -12.00
N PRO A 167 -18.81 -3.09 -12.66
CA PRO A 167 -17.71 -4.01 -12.38
C PRO A 167 -17.30 -3.97 -10.90
N ILE A 168 -16.96 -5.12 -10.32
CA ILE A 168 -16.55 -5.22 -8.90
C ILE A 168 -15.35 -4.30 -8.58
N VAL A 169 -14.42 -4.13 -9.53
CA VAL A 169 -13.27 -3.21 -9.41
C VAL A 169 -13.73 -1.76 -9.18
N VAL A 170 -14.78 -1.31 -9.91
CA VAL A 170 -15.35 0.04 -9.76
C VAL A 170 -16.02 0.19 -8.40
N LEU A 171 -16.79 -0.81 -8.01
CA LEU A 171 -17.47 -0.81 -6.73
C LEU A 171 -16.50 -0.80 -5.56
N ALA A 172 -15.45 -1.63 -5.62
CA ALA A 172 -14.40 -1.71 -4.63
C ALA A 172 -13.71 -0.34 -4.41
N PHE A 173 -13.44 0.38 -5.51
CA PHE A 173 -12.93 1.73 -5.45
C PHE A 173 -13.90 2.69 -4.76
N ILE A 174 -15.19 2.70 -5.16
CA ILE A 174 -16.19 3.60 -4.58
C ILE A 174 -16.37 3.34 -3.07
N ILE A 175 -16.47 2.07 -2.66
CA ILE A 175 -16.57 1.71 -1.24
C ILE A 175 -15.36 2.23 -0.48
N ALA A 176 -14.14 2.01 -1.00
CA ALA A 176 -12.92 2.45 -0.36
C ALA A 176 -12.85 3.99 -0.24
N VAL A 177 -13.27 4.74 -1.27
CA VAL A 177 -13.37 6.21 -1.24
C VAL A 177 -14.34 6.69 -0.16
N LEU A 178 -15.54 6.10 -0.08
CA LEU A 178 -16.54 6.48 0.90
C LEU A 178 -16.06 6.23 2.33
N VAL A 179 -15.44 5.07 2.58
CA VAL A 179 -14.85 4.75 3.88
C VAL A 179 -13.69 5.70 4.19
N ARG A 180 -12.81 5.97 3.21
CA ARG A 180 -11.66 6.88 3.37
C ARG A 180 -12.09 8.29 3.79
N ILE A 181 -13.05 8.87 3.10
CA ILE A 181 -13.58 10.19 3.42
C ILE A 181 -14.19 10.22 4.83
N SER A 182 -14.86 9.14 5.23
CA SER A 182 -15.52 9.06 6.53
C SER A 182 -14.54 8.87 7.69
N VAL A 183 -13.54 7.99 7.54
CA VAL A 183 -12.66 7.55 8.64
C VAL A 183 -11.34 8.34 8.68
N GLY A 184 -10.86 8.81 7.55
CA GLY A 184 -9.62 9.58 7.45
C GLY A 184 -8.33 8.76 7.36
N SER A 185 -8.27 7.56 7.90
CA SER A 185 -7.09 6.68 7.85
C SER A 185 -7.11 5.79 6.62
N ALA A 186 -6.05 5.84 5.80
CA ALA A 186 -5.90 4.97 4.63
C ALA A 186 -5.86 3.49 5.00
N THR A 187 -5.11 3.11 6.03
CA THR A 187 -4.99 1.72 6.50
C THR A 187 -6.34 1.18 6.97
N VAL A 188 -7.08 1.96 7.76
CA VAL A 188 -8.42 1.57 8.25
C VAL A 188 -9.39 1.49 7.07
N ALA A 189 -9.36 2.45 6.15
CA ALA A 189 -10.22 2.46 4.97
C ALA A 189 -9.96 1.24 4.07
N MET A 190 -8.69 0.90 3.81
CA MET A 190 -8.34 -0.31 3.05
C MET A 190 -8.91 -1.57 3.71
N THR A 191 -8.66 -1.74 5.00
CA THR A 191 -9.07 -2.95 5.73
C THR A 191 -10.60 -3.09 5.79
N MET A 192 -11.32 -2.00 6.07
CA MET A 192 -12.78 -2.00 6.09
C MET A 192 -13.38 -2.25 4.70
N ALA A 193 -12.88 -1.53 3.68
CA ALA A 193 -13.35 -1.72 2.31
C ALA A 193 -13.07 -3.14 1.80
N ALA A 194 -11.87 -3.68 2.07
CA ALA A 194 -11.55 -5.06 1.73
C ALA A 194 -12.49 -6.07 2.43
N GLY A 195 -12.83 -5.83 3.69
CA GLY A 195 -13.80 -6.64 4.43
C GLY A 195 -15.19 -6.65 3.78
N ILE A 196 -15.68 -5.46 3.37
CA ILE A 196 -16.97 -5.31 2.68
C ILE A 196 -16.93 -6.00 1.31
N VAL A 197 -15.90 -5.74 0.50
CA VAL A 197 -15.74 -6.32 -0.84
C VAL A 197 -15.62 -7.84 -0.77
N ALA A 198 -14.89 -8.37 0.22
CA ALA A 198 -14.74 -9.82 0.41
C ALA A 198 -16.03 -10.54 0.84
N ALA A 199 -17.05 -9.81 1.30
CA ALA A 199 -18.36 -10.35 1.62
C ALA A 199 -19.31 -10.39 0.40
N LEU A 200 -18.93 -9.80 -0.75
CA LEU A 200 -19.76 -9.80 -1.94
C LEU A 200 -19.87 -11.19 -2.56
N PRO A 201 -21.06 -11.57 -3.05
CA PRO A 201 -21.25 -12.84 -3.76
C PRO A 201 -20.35 -12.94 -5.00
N GLY A 202 -19.82 -14.14 -5.27
CA GLY A 202 -19.03 -14.44 -6.46
C GLY A 202 -17.57 -13.92 -6.43
N ILE A 203 -17.15 -13.21 -5.37
CA ILE A 203 -15.78 -12.66 -5.28
C ILE A 203 -14.70 -13.76 -5.31
N SER A 204 -15.00 -14.94 -4.75
CA SER A 204 -14.08 -16.09 -4.71
C SER A 204 -13.94 -16.82 -6.05
N GLU A 205 -14.82 -16.56 -7.00
CA GLU A 205 -14.84 -17.20 -8.31
C GLU A 205 -14.07 -16.40 -9.37
N LEU A 206 -13.64 -15.18 -9.01
CA LEU A 206 -12.90 -14.30 -9.89
C LEU A 206 -11.47 -14.80 -10.13
N SER A 207 -10.91 -14.48 -11.31
CA SER A 207 -9.53 -14.81 -11.63
C SER A 207 -8.54 -14.15 -10.67
N PRO A 208 -7.36 -14.73 -10.43
CA PRO A 208 -6.32 -14.13 -9.57
C PRO A 208 -5.93 -12.71 -10.01
N LEU A 209 -5.85 -12.47 -11.33
CA LEU A 209 -5.54 -11.16 -11.89
C LEU A 209 -6.66 -10.15 -11.62
N TYR A 210 -7.94 -10.54 -11.79
CA TYR A 210 -9.06 -9.65 -11.49
C TYR A 210 -9.15 -9.30 -10.00
N LEU A 211 -8.88 -10.28 -9.13
CA LEU A 211 -8.78 -10.05 -7.68
C LEU A 211 -7.65 -9.08 -7.34
N ALA A 212 -6.50 -9.19 -8.00
CA ALA A 212 -5.40 -8.26 -7.82
C ALA A 212 -5.77 -6.83 -8.26
N CYS A 213 -6.49 -6.68 -9.37
CA CYS A 213 -7.05 -5.39 -9.80
C CYS A 213 -8.04 -4.84 -8.79
N THR A 214 -8.87 -5.70 -8.19
CA THR A 214 -9.82 -5.30 -7.14
C THR A 214 -9.09 -4.80 -5.89
N VAL A 215 -8.02 -5.47 -5.47
CA VAL A 215 -7.16 -5.01 -4.36
C VAL A 215 -6.52 -3.67 -4.67
N ALA A 216 -5.99 -3.49 -5.89
CA ALA A 216 -5.41 -2.22 -6.32
C ALA A 216 -6.46 -1.09 -6.35
N ALA A 217 -7.71 -1.39 -6.71
CA ALA A 217 -8.82 -0.44 -6.67
C ALA A 217 -9.18 -0.04 -5.23
N VAL A 218 -9.21 -0.99 -4.29
CA VAL A 218 -9.40 -0.70 -2.86
C VAL A 218 -8.27 0.19 -2.35
N ALA A 219 -7.02 -0.13 -2.66
CA ALA A 219 -5.86 0.66 -2.25
C ALA A 219 -5.91 2.07 -2.83
N GLY A 220 -6.24 2.20 -4.12
CA GLY A 220 -6.42 3.49 -4.78
C GLY A 220 -7.52 4.32 -4.13
N GLY A 221 -8.70 3.74 -3.89
CA GLY A 221 -9.82 4.42 -3.23
C GLY A 221 -9.50 4.86 -1.80
N ALA A 222 -8.76 4.04 -1.05
CA ALA A 222 -8.32 4.36 0.31
C ALA A 222 -7.24 5.46 0.37
N THR A 223 -6.63 5.81 -0.76
CA THR A 223 -5.66 6.90 -0.86
C THR A 223 -6.31 8.24 -1.20
N VAL A 224 -7.45 8.22 -1.89
CA VAL A 224 -8.17 9.43 -2.35
C VAL A 224 -8.57 10.35 -1.20
N CYS A 225 -8.52 11.66 -1.46
CA CYS A 225 -9.12 12.68 -0.61
C CYS A 225 -8.61 12.72 0.84
N SER A 226 -7.27 12.65 1.02
CA SER A 226 -6.65 12.93 2.33
C SER A 226 -6.96 14.36 2.75
N HIS A 227 -7.63 14.57 3.89
CA HIS A 227 -8.07 15.88 4.37
C HIS A 227 -7.99 15.98 5.90
N PHE A 228 -8.75 16.89 6.52
CA PHE A 228 -8.65 17.25 7.95
C PHE A 228 -8.78 16.09 8.96
N ASN A 229 -9.41 14.98 8.59
CA ASN A 229 -9.52 13.79 9.44
C ASN A 229 -8.35 12.81 9.29
N ASP A 230 -7.40 13.09 8.39
CA ASP A 230 -6.22 12.28 8.14
C ASP A 230 -4.99 12.83 8.84
N SER A 231 -4.31 12.01 9.64
CA SER A 231 -3.04 12.36 10.27
C SER A 231 -1.94 12.69 9.26
N GLY A 232 -1.94 12.05 8.08
CA GLY A 232 -1.01 12.33 6.98
C GLY A 232 -1.14 13.78 6.47
N PHE A 233 -2.35 14.29 6.38
CA PHE A 233 -2.63 15.68 6.01
C PHE A 233 -1.93 16.67 6.97
N TRP A 234 -2.08 16.46 8.28
CA TRP A 234 -1.48 17.32 9.29
C TRP A 234 0.04 17.17 9.37
N LEU A 235 0.53 15.95 9.15
CA LEU A 235 1.98 15.68 9.11
C LEU A 235 2.63 16.45 7.96
N VAL A 236 2.09 16.36 6.74
CA VAL A 236 2.61 17.07 5.57
C VAL A 236 2.52 18.59 5.76
N ARG A 237 1.37 19.08 6.24
CA ARG A 237 1.20 20.49 6.58
C ARG A 237 2.31 20.98 7.51
N SER A 238 2.60 20.22 8.56
CA SER A 238 3.60 20.58 9.57
C SER A 238 5.04 20.52 9.03
N LEU A 239 5.38 19.44 8.31
CA LEU A 239 6.73 19.23 7.77
C LEU A 239 7.09 20.23 6.67
N VAL A 240 6.11 20.55 5.81
CA VAL A 240 6.32 21.51 4.70
C VAL A 240 6.12 22.96 5.14
N GLY A 241 5.46 23.20 6.28
CA GLY A 241 5.25 24.55 6.81
C GLY A 241 4.21 25.36 6.03
N ILE A 242 3.20 24.70 5.44
CA ILE A 242 2.12 25.34 4.66
C ILE A 242 0.82 25.43 5.46
N ASP A 243 -0.09 26.31 5.04
CA ASP A 243 -1.42 26.42 5.64
C ASP A 243 -2.37 25.30 5.17
N GLU A 244 -3.48 25.12 5.87
CA GLU A 244 -4.48 24.08 5.60
C GLU A 244 -5.07 24.20 4.19
N LYS A 245 -5.31 25.43 3.74
CA LYS A 245 -5.89 25.71 2.41
C LYS A 245 -4.93 25.31 1.30
N THR A 246 -3.64 25.56 1.48
CA THR A 246 -2.59 25.15 0.54
C THR A 246 -2.41 23.63 0.59
N THR A 247 -2.45 23.02 1.77
CA THR A 247 -2.38 21.55 1.93
C THR A 247 -3.55 20.86 1.19
N LEU A 248 -4.79 21.37 1.32
CA LEU A 248 -5.93 20.86 0.55
C LEU A 248 -5.74 20.99 -0.97
N LYS A 249 -5.11 22.06 -1.42
CA LYS A 249 -4.92 22.31 -2.86
C LYS A 249 -3.69 21.60 -3.45
N THR A 250 -2.79 21.10 -2.64
CA THR A 250 -1.56 20.41 -3.07
C THR A 250 -1.62 18.94 -2.71
N TRP A 251 -1.56 18.61 -1.44
CA TRP A 251 -1.53 17.25 -0.92
C TRP A 251 -2.81 16.45 -1.21
N THR A 252 -3.99 17.00 -0.87
CA THR A 252 -5.25 16.28 -1.09
C THR A 252 -5.50 15.98 -2.56
N ILE A 253 -5.14 16.92 -3.45
CA ILE A 253 -5.25 16.70 -4.90
C ILE A 253 -4.21 15.66 -5.35
N MET A 254 -2.98 15.72 -4.84
CA MET A 254 -1.93 14.75 -5.16
C MET A 254 -2.36 13.33 -4.77
N GLU A 255 -2.84 13.14 -3.55
CA GLU A 255 -3.35 11.84 -3.07
C GLU A 255 -4.53 11.34 -3.92
N THR A 256 -5.41 12.26 -4.32
CA THR A 256 -6.54 11.93 -5.22
C THR A 256 -6.05 11.53 -6.61
N LEU A 257 -5.01 12.16 -7.14
CA LEU A 257 -4.38 11.78 -8.40
C LEU A 257 -3.68 10.42 -8.30
N VAL A 258 -2.98 10.14 -7.20
CA VAL A 258 -2.36 8.83 -6.95
C VAL A 258 -3.42 7.74 -6.97
N GLY A 259 -4.44 7.85 -6.13
CA GLY A 259 -5.49 6.84 -6.00
C GLY A 259 -6.34 6.69 -7.26
N GLY A 260 -6.74 7.82 -7.87
CA GLY A 260 -7.54 7.84 -9.10
C GLY A 260 -6.80 7.26 -10.30
N THR A 261 -5.52 7.61 -10.48
CA THR A 261 -4.70 7.06 -11.57
C THR A 261 -4.47 5.57 -11.37
N GLY A 262 -4.13 5.14 -10.15
CA GLY A 262 -3.97 3.73 -9.81
C GLY A 262 -5.23 2.92 -10.11
N PHE A 263 -6.40 3.46 -9.73
CA PHE A 263 -7.69 2.86 -10.04
C PHE A 263 -7.96 2.75 -11.56
N ILE A 264 -7.71 3.81 -12.33
CA ILE A 264 -7.94 3.79 -13.79
C ILE A 264 -7.08 2.70 -14.43
N VAL A 265 -5.82 2.60 -14.04
CA VAL A 265 -4.91 1.56 -14.56
C VAL A 265 -5.39 0.17 -14.17
N ALA A 266 -5.76 -0.05 -12.91
CA ALA A 266 -6.31 -1.32 -12.44
C ALA A 266 -7.60 -1.70 -13.18
N LEU A 267 -8.47 -0.72 -13.43
CA LEU A 267 -9.70 -0.92 -14.20
C LEU A 267 -9.39 -1.34 -15.65
N ILE A 268 -8.42 -0.70 -16.30
CA ILE A 268 -8.01 -1.07 -17.66
C ILE A 268 -7.47 -2.51 -17.68
N ILE A 269 -6.60 -2.88 -16.73
CA ILE A 269 -6.06 -4.24 -16.62
C ILE A 269 -7.19 -5.26 -16.41
N SER A 270 -8.19 -4.92 -15.60
CA SER A 270 -9.30 -5.83 -15.29
C SER A 270 -10.14 -6.24 -16.50
N PHE A 271 -10.11 -5.51 -17.61
CA PHE A 271 -10.77 -5.91 -18.85
C PHE A 271 -10.05 -7.05 -19.59
N PHE A 272 -8.81 -7.37 -19.20
CA PHE A 272 -8.01 -8.46 -19.78
C PHE A 272 -7.84 -9.63 -18.79
N ALA A 273 -8.55 -9.62 -17.68
CA ALA A 273 -8.38 -10.54 -16.56
C ALA A 273 -9.44 -11.68 -16.54
#